data_1b3dc86f0252c9c0b3b5134d227f6ae2
#
_entry.id   1b3dc86f0252c9c0b3b5134d227f6ae2
#
_cell.length_a   1.000
_cell.length_b   1.000
_cell.length_c   1.000
_cell.angle_alpha   90.00
_cell.angle_beta   90.00
_cell.angle_gamma   90.00
#
_symmetry.space_group_name_H-M   'P 1'
#
loop_
_entity.id
_entity.type
_entity.pdbx_description
1 polymer ?
#
loop_
_entity_poly.entity_id
_entity_poly.type
_entity_poly.pdbx_seq_one_letter_code
_entity_poly.pdbx_strand_id
1 'polypeptide(L)'
;MKKFKYLRISKTKKLRYLDNYYKNNLYVVFLPGFQSDIVGEKPQSFLKYAVKKKLGFLTLEYSGHGKSSGKFTKGNISKWSDDVKIAIKKMVKKNNFILIGSSMGAWLSLIQFKYFKNQIKGFIG
;
A
#
# COMPACT_ATOMS: atom_id res chain seq x y z
N MET A 1 14.95 -2.79 -12.15
CA MET A 1 13.53 -3.11 -11.90
C MET A 1 13.34 -3.51 -10.44
N LYS A 2 12.36 -2.96 -9.78
CA LYS A 2 12.05 -3.31 -8.41
C LYS A 2 11.41 -4.69 -8.35
N LYS A 3 11.74 -5.45 -7.31
CA LYS A 3 11.22 -6.80 -7.11
C LYS A 3 10.04 -6.79 -6.16
N PHE A 4 9.09 -7.69 -6.40
CA PHE A 4 8.01 -7.93 -5.44
C PHE A 4 8.59 -8.60 -4.19
N LYS A 5 8.12 -8.16 -3.05
CA LYS A 5 8.57 -8.67 -1.75
C LYS A 5 7.36 -9.11 -0.93
N TYR A 6 7.63 -9.82 0.13
CA TYR A 6 6.57 -10.26 1.05
C TYR A 6 6.84 -9.71 2.44
N LEU A 7 5.80 -9.12 3.03
CA LEU A 7 5.81 -8.65 4.41
C LEU A 7 5.13 -9.70 5.26
N ARG A 8 5.89 -10.33 6.15
CA ARG A 8 5.32 -11.35 7.03
C ARG A 8 4.63 -10.68 8.22
N ILE A 9 3.37 -10.98 8.37
CA ILE A 9 2.54 -10.44 9.46
C ILE A 9 2.49 -11.44 10.62
N SER A 10 2.41 -12.74 10.32
CA SER A 10 2.35 -13.81 11.32
C SER A 10 2.92 -15.08 10.71
N LYS A 11 2.88 -16.19 11.45
CA LYS A 11 3.34 -17.50 10.94
C LYS A 11 2.61 -17.93 9.67
N THR A 12 1.33 -17.53 9.53
CA THR A 12 0.48 -17.98 8.45
C THR A 12 0.09 -16.87 7.46
N LYS A 13 0.49 -15.63 7.73
CA LYS A 13 0.05 -14.48 6.93
C LYS A 13 1.22 -13.67 6.41
N LYS A 14 1.22 -13.45 5.09
CA LYS A 14 2.15 -12.54 4.44
C LYS A 14 1.43 -11.74 3.37
N LEU A 15 1.88 -10.51 3.15
CA LEU A 15 1.33 -9.60 2.15
C LEU A 15 2.40 -9.30 1.11
N ARG A 16 2.06 -9.46 -0.17
CA ARG A 16 2.99 -9.06 -1.22
C ARG A 16 2.95 -7.55 -1.40
N TYR A 17 4.11 -6.97 -1.54
CA TYR A 17 4.22 -5.53 -1.72
C TYR A 17 5.35 -5.17 -2.68
N LEU A 18 5.33 -3.92 -3.11
CA LEU A 18 6.34 -3.33 -3.96
C LEU A 18 6.64 -1.97 -3.38
N ASP A 19 7.93 -1.66 -3.18
CA ASP A 19 8.30 -0.39 -2.58
C ASP A 19 9.53 0.23 -3.23
N ASN A 20 9.70 1.51 -2.97
CA ASN A 20 10.93 2.24 -3.21
C ASN A 20 11.26 2.98 -1.93
N TYR A 21 12.28 2.50 -1.21
CA TYR A 21 12.66 3.12 0.05
C TYR A 21 13.42 4.42 -0.21
N TYR A 22 13.01 5.49 0.46
CA TYR A 22 13.73 6.76 0.38
C TYR A 22 13.66 7.43 1.74
N LYS A 23 14.81 7.44 2.45
CA LYS A 23 14.89 7.94 3.81
C LYS A 23 14.60 9.45 3.87
N ASN A 24 13.81 9.84 4.86
CA ASN A 24 13.48 11.24 5.15
C ASN A 24 12.87 11.98 3.95
N ASN A 25 12.00 11.31 3.23
CA ASN A 25 11.34 11.95 2.10
C ASN A 25 9.85 11.57 2.07
N LEU A 26 9.11 12.27 1.23
CA LEU A 26 7.70 12.02 1.02
C LEU A 26 7.51 10.66 0.33
N TYR A 27 6.54 9.88 0.78
CA TYR A 27 6.16 8.63 0.14
C TYR A 27 4.88 8.81 -0.66
N VAL A 28 4.76 8.04 -1.72
CA VAL A 28 3.51 7.84 -2.45
C VAL A 28 3.02 6.44 -2.11
N VAL A 29 1.83 6.33 -1.54
CA VAL A 29 1.21 5.05 -1.21
C VAL A 29 0.03 4.85 -2.14
N PHE A 30 0.12 3.83 -2.99
CA PHE A 30 -0.94 3.50 -3.93
C PHE A 30 -1.73 2.30 -3.43
N LEU A 31 -3.03 2.46 -3.27
CA LEU A 31 -3.94 1.40 -2.82
C LEU A 31 -4.82 0.93 -3.98
N PRO A 32 -4.60 -0.31 -4.45
CA PRO A 32 -5.36 -0.84 -5.59
C PRO A 32 -6.83 -1.11 -5.26
N GLY A 33 -7.61 -1.37 -6.30
CA GLY A 33 -9.02 -1.61 -6.19
C GLY A 33 -9.37 -3.04 -5.76
N PHE A 34 -10.67 -3.28 -5.69
CA PHE A 34 -11.24 -4.56 -5.31
C PHE A 34 -10.79 -5.66 -6.28
N GLN A 35 -10.33 -6.78 -5.73
CA GLN A 35 -9.82 -7.93 -6.49
C GLN A 35 -8.63 -7.61 -7.41
N SER A 36 -7.96 -6.50 -7.18
CA SER A 36 -6.79 -6.13 -7.98
C SER A 36 -5.49 -6.65 -7.38
N ASP A 37 -4.48 -6.77 -8.23
CA ASP A 37 -3.11 -7.04 -7.80
C ASP A 37 -2.23 -5.83 -8.08
N ILE A 38 -0.92 -5.97 -7.86
CA ILE A 38 0.03 -4.88 -8.04
C ILE A 38 0.96 -5.09 -9.24
N VAL A 39 0.61 -6.01 -10.12
CA VAL A 39 1.42 -6.32 -11.31
C VAL A 39 1.14 -5.36 -12.46
N GLY A 40 -0.04 -4.78 -12.52
CA GLY A 40 -0.52 -3.98 -13.66
C GLY A 40 0.21 -2.66 -13.88
N GLU A 41 -0.24 -1.92 -14.90
CA GLU A 41 0.39 -0.68 -15.33
C GLU A 41 0.32 0.43 -14.29
N LYS A 42 -0.79 0.56 -13.59
CA LYS A 42 -1.01 1.65 -12.65
C LYS A 42 0.01 1.67 -11.51
N PRO A 43 0.17 0.57 -10.76
CA PRO A 43 1.21 0.57 -9.72
C PRO A 43 2.61 0.74 -10.28
N GLN A 44 2.91 0.16 -11.43
CA GLN A 44 4.22 0.30 -12.06
C GLN A 44 4.50 1.75 -12.50
N SER A 45 3.49 2.45 -13.02
CA SER A 45 3.64 3.85 -13.42
C SER A 45 3.92 4.75 -12.23
N PHE A 46 3.22 4.55 -11.12
CA PHE A 46 3.47 5.33 -9.90
C PHE A 46 4.84 5.04 -9.31
N LEU A 47 5.27 3.77 -9.35
CA LEU A 47 6.61 3.41 -8.91
C LEU A 47 7.68 4.13 -9.73
N LYS A 48 7.55 4.10 -11.06
CA LYS A 48 8.49 4.78 -11.95
C LYS A 48 8.55 6.27 -11.67
N TYR A 49 7.40 6.89 -11.46
CA TYR A 49 7.32 8.31 -11.11
C TYR A 49 8.06 8.59 -9.80
N ALA A 50 7.80 7.79 -8.77
CA ALA A 50 8.44 7.97 -7.48
C ALA A 50 9.96 7.83 -7.58
N VAL A 51 10.44 6.81 -8.28
CA VAL A 51 11.88 6.60 -8.48
C VAL A 51 12.50 7.81 -9.19
N LYS A 52 11.87 8.29 -10.26
CA LYS A 52 12.35 9.45 -11.01
C LYS A 52 12.41 10.72 -10.16
N LYS A 53 11.41 10.94 -9.32
CA LYS A 53 11.31 12.12 -8.45
C LYS A 53 12.02 11.97 -7.12
N LYS A 54 12.68 10.83 -6.88
CA LYS A 54 13.38 10.53 -5.62
C LYS A 54 12.45 10.57 -4.42
N LEU A 55 11.27 9.97 -4.58
CA LEU A 55 10.27 9.82 -3.54
C LEU A 55 10.20 8.38 -3.08
N GLY A 56 9.77 8.16 -1.85
CA GLY A 56 9.40 6.83 -1.40
C GLY A 56 8.14 6.34 -2.10
N PHE A 57 7.95 5.04 -2.14
CA PHE A 57 6.78 4.42 -2.75
C PHE A 57 6.39 3.16 -2.00
N LEU A 58 5.10 2.92 -1.90
CA LEU A 58 4.57 1.67 -1.37
C LEU A 58 3.26 1.33 -2.07
N THR A 59 3.12 0.09 -2.49
CA THR A 59 1.84 -0.51 -2.85
C THR A 59 1.83 -1.94 -2.38
N LEU A 60 0.65 -2.50 -2.14
CA LEU A 60 0.52 -3.85 -1.60
C LEU A 60 -0.74 -4.53 -2.14
N GLU A 61 -0.73 -5.85 -2.02
CA GLU A 61 -1.92 -6.67 -2.23
C GLU A 61 -2.49 -7.01 -0.86
N TYR A 62 -3.75 -6.68 -0.64
CA TYR A 62 -4.43 -6.98 0.62
C TYR A 62 -4.56 -8.49 0.80
N SER A 63 -4.90 -8.94 2.01
CA SER A 63 -5.20 -10.35 2.26
C SER A 63 -6.19 -10.89 1.23
N GLY A 64 -5.91 -12.07 0.69
CA GLY A 64 -6.77 -12.72 -0.29
C GLY A 64 -6.73 -12.10 -1.69
N HIS A 65 -5.85 -11.12 -1.92
CA HIS A 65 -5.65 -10.50 -3.23
C HIS A 65 -4.30 -10.90 -3.79
N GLY A 66 -4.23 -11.09 -5.12
CA GLY A 66 -2.99 -11.43 -5.81
C GLY A 66 -2.27 -12.61 -5.16
N LYS A 67 -1.03 -12.39 -4.77
CA LYS A 67 -0.18 -13.41 -4.13
C LYS A 67 -0.11 -13.29 -2.61
N SER A 68 -0.84 -12.35 -2.01
CA SER A 68 -0.93 -12.26 -0.56
C SER A 68 -1.70 -13.44 0.01
N SER A 69 -1.41 -13.78 1.27
CA SER A 69 -2.05 -14.90 1.95
C SER A 69 -3.55 -14.67 2.15
N GLY A 70 -4.26 -15.75 2.40
CA GLY A 70 -5.65 -15.73 2.76
C GLY A 70 -6.57 -15.97 1.58
N LYS A 71 -7.84 -16.10 1.89
CA LYS A 71 -8.89 -16.28 0.90
C LYS A 71 -9.65 -14.98 0.76
N PHE A 72 -9.88 -14.56 -0.46
CA PHE A 72 -10.64 -13.36 -0.74
C PHE A 72 -12.01 -13.36 -0.03
N THR A 73 -12.69 -14.50 -0.03
CA THR A 73 -14.01 -14.64 0.58
C THR A 73 -14.00 -14.50 2.11
N LYS A 74 -12.85 -14.59 2.75
CA LYS A 74 -12.71 -14.42 4.20
C LYS A 74 -12.34 -12.99 4.59
N GLY A 75 -12.17 -12.11 3.61
CA GLY A 75 -11.80 -10.71 3.87
C GLY A 75 -12.99 -9.79 4.00
N ASN A 76 -12.73 -8.60 4.48
CA ASN A 76 -13.68 -7.47 4.52
C ASN A 76 -12.88 -6.16 4.61
N ILE A 77 -13.58 -5.05 4.53
CA ILE A 77 -12.96 -3.73 4.56
C ILE A 77 -12.11 -3.52 5.81
N SER A 78 -12.57 -3.95 6.97
CA SER A 78 -11.82 -3.80 8.23
C SER A 78 -10.49 -4.56 8.19
N LYS A 79 -10.51 -5.79 7.71
CA LYS A 79 -9.30 -6.61 7.58
C LYS A 79 -8.33 -6.03 6.57
N TRP A 80 -8.81 -5.60 5.42
CA TRP A 80 -7.97 -5.01 4.38
C TRP A 80 -7.41 -3.65 4.83
N SER A 81 -8.19 -2.87 5.57
CA SER A 81 -7.71 -1.62 6.16
C SER A 81 -6.58 -1.88 7.17
N ASP A 82 -6.69 -2.95 7.96
CA ASP A 82 -5.62 -3.34 8.89
C ASP A 82 -4.36 -3.75 8.15
N ASP A 83 -4.48 -4.46 7.03
CA ASP A 83 -3.34 -4.81 6.19
C ASP A 83 -2.60 -3.55 5.74
N VAL A 84 -3.34 -2.55 5.27
CA VAL A 84 -2.77 -1.26 4.84
C VAL A 84 -2.06 -0.57 6.00
N LYS A 85 -2.72 -0.51 7.16
CA LYS A 85 -2.16 0.12 8.36
C LYS A 85 -0.82 -0.51 8.74
N ILE A 86 -0.75 -1.83 8.76
CA ILE A 86 0.47 -2.54 9.11
C ILE A 86 1.57 -2.26 8.10
N ALA A 87 1.25 -2.32 6.82
CA ALA A 87 2.22 -2.06 5.75
C ALA A 87 2.78 -0.64 5.83
N ILE A 88 1.93 0.35 6.05
CA ILE A 88 2.37 1.74 6.18
C ILE A 88 3.30 1.89 7.38
N LYS A 89 2.91 1.35 8.53
CA LYS A 89 3.73 1.43 9.75
C LYS A 89 5.11 0.83 9.54
N LYS A 90 5.18 -0.31 8.86
CA LYS A 90 6.46 -1.03 8.68
C LYS A 90 7.31 -0.46 7.55
N MET A 91 6.71 0.01 6.47
CA MET A 91 7.44 0.40 5.27
C MET A 91 7.62 1.92 5.14
N VAL A 92 6.61 2.71 5.47
CA VAL A 92 6.68 4.17 5.41
C VAL A 92 7.25 4.75 6.69
N LYS A 93 7.05 4.06 7.80
CA LYS A 93 7.53 4.45 9.13
C LYS A 93 7.00 5.82 9.51
N LYS A 94 7.87 6.78 9.82
CA LYS A 94 7.46 8.12 10.25
C LYS A 94 7.48 9.15 9.12
N ASN A 95 7.75 8.72 7.91
CA ASN A 95 7.76 9.64 6.78
C ASN A 95 6.35 10.12 6.44
N ASN A 96 6.25 11.33 5.94
CA ASN A 96 4.99 11.84 5.41
C ASN A 96 4.65 11.13 4.10
N PHE A 97 3.37 11.02 3.79
CA PHE A 97 2.98 10.35 2.56
C PHE A 97 1.68 10.92 2.00
N ILE A 98 1.51 10.73 0.70
CA ILE A 98 0.23 10.96 0.03
C ILE A 98 -0.39 9.62 -0.32
N LEU A 99 -1.70 9.57 -0.31
CA LEU A 99 -2.47 8.38 -0.65
C LEU A 99 -3.07 8.56 -2.03
N ILE A 100 -2.90 7.54 -2.87
CA ILE A 100 -3.60 7.46 -4.15
C ILE A 100 -4.40 6.17 -4.11
N GLY A 101 -5.72 6.28 -4.16
CA GLY A 101 -6.59 5.12 -4.09
C GLY A 101 -7.44 4.95 -5.34
N SER A 102 -7.53 3.73 -5.83
CA SER A 102 -8.35 3.38 -6.97
C SER A 102 -9.55 2.58 -6.48
N SER A 103 -10.78 3.06 -6.74
CA SER A 103 -12.00 2.35 -6.36
C SER A 103 -12.04 2.06 -4.85
N MET A 104 -12.07 0.78 -4.44
CA MET A 104 -12.02 0.39 -3.02
C MET A 104 -10.78 0.96 -2.31
N GLY A 105 -9.66 1.10 -3.03
CA GLY A 105 -8.46 1.72 -2.48
C GLY A 105 -8.67 3.15 -2.02
N ALA A 106 -9.58 3.90 -2.66
CA ALA A 106 -9.94 5.24 -2.21
C ALA A 106 -10.64 5.18 -0.84
N TRP A 107 -11.54 4.23 -0.67
CA TRP A 107 -12.22 4.02 0.62
C TRP A 107 -11.21 3.64 1.70
N LEU A 108 -10.33 2.68 1.42
CA LEU A 108 -9.29 2.27 2.36
C LEU A 108 -8.37 3.44 2.72
N SER A 109 -8.07 4.32 1.75
CA SER A 109 -7.27 5.53 1.98
C SER A 109 -7.93 6.44 3.00
N LEU A 110 -9.22 6.68 2.87
CA LEU A 110 -9.95 7.56 3.79
C LEU A 110 -9.92 6.99 5.22
N ILE A 111 -10.00 5.68 5.37
CA ILE A 111 -9.92 5.04 6.69
C ILE A 111 -8.57 5.28 7.34
N GLN A 112 -7.49 5.33 6.56
CA GLN A 112 -6.15 5.52 7.11
C GLN A 112 -5.95 6.87 7.81
N PHE A 113 -6.78 7.87 7.53
CA PHE A 113 -6.72 9.14 8.23
C PHE A 113 -6.92 9.00 9.75
N LYS A 114 -7.62 7.94 10.18
CA LYS A 114 -7.79 7.66 11.62
C LYS A 114 -6.46 7.38 12.31
N TYR A 115 -5.50 6.79 11.59
CA TYR A 115 -4.25 6.30 12.17
C TYR A 115 -3.06 7.18 11.84
N PHE A 116 -3.09 7.89 10.73
CA PHE A 116 -1.92 8.59 10.19
C PHE A 116 -2.22 10.06 9.87
N LYS A 117 -3.13 10.65 10.61
CA LYS A 117 -3.60 12.02 10.39
C LYS A 117 -2.46 13.02 10.18
N ASN A 118 -1.41 12.93 10.99
CA ASN A 118 -0.31 13.89 10.94
C ASN A 118 0.70 13.60 9.82
N GLN A 119 0.70 12.39 9.28
CA GLN A 119 1.63 12.00 8.23
C GLN A 119 1.04 12.14 6.82
N ILE A 120 -0.27 12.08 6.68
CA ILE A 120 -0.93 12.16 5.38
C ILE A 120 -0.98 13.60 4.93
N LYS A 121 -0.31 13.89 3.80
CA LYS A 121 -0.21 15.25 3.23
C LYS A 121 -1.09 15.46 2.01
N GLY A 122 -1.76 14.42 1.54
CA GLY A 122 -2.67 14.54 0.41
C GLY A 122 -3.34 13.22 0.09
N PHE A 123 -4.46 13.30 -0.63
CA PHE A 123 -5.23 12.14 -1.05
C PHE A 123 -5.82 12.39 -2.42
N ILE A 124 -5.67 11.39 -3.31
CA ILE A 124 -6.27 11.37 -4.64
C ILE A 124 -7.10 10.10 -4.74
N GLY A 125 -8.36 10.26 -4.94
CA GLY A 125 -9.28 9.13 -5.09
C GLY A 125 -9.69 8.86 -6.52
#